data_93aac1437308e6ec8706f345f2c91cba
#
_entry.id   93aac1437308e6ec8706f345f2c91cba
#
_cell.length_a   1.000
_cell.length_b   1.000
_cell.length_c   1.000
_cell.angle_alpha   90.00
_cell.angle_beta   90.00
_cell.angle_gamma   90.00
#
_symmetry.space_group_name_H-M   'P 1'
#
loop_
_entity.id
_entity.type
_entity.pdbx_description
1 polymer ?
#
loop_
_entity_poly.entity_id
_entity_poly.type
_entity_poly.pdbx_seq_one_letter_code
_entity_poly.pdbx_strand_id
1 'polypeptide(L)'
;MWFFMTFSYVLIVLSGIGLTLIGVNHYFDIWARNHITLDLIISIIFIAGQTLVMFFFVGTGVNVREYLESHPELGDSLYKQMFAIKRKLYPPTMMLTMLFIAMVIVDGVFFIKLNTSGSISEWWFHILYLLTVYYFYKATAIQHTSFKDSTEIVLTMTGTSREVK
;
A
#
# COMPACT_ATOMS: atom_id res chain seq x y z
N MET A 1 4.94 13.14 12.28
CA MET A 1 3.88 12.91 11.31
C MET A 1 4.36 13.13 9.87
N TRP A 2 4.90 14.27 9.51
CA TRP A 2 5.41 14.58 8.15
C TRP A 2 6.46 13.59 7.64
N PHE A 3 7.42 13.17 8.47
CA PHE A 3 8.45 12.19 8.12
C PHE A 3 7.85 10.86 7.64
N PHE A 4 6.92 10.26 8.41
CA PHE A 4 6.28 9.00 8.04
C PHE A 4 5.46 9.10 6.75
N MET A 5 4.79 10.21 6.54
CA MET A 5 4.03 10.46 5.31
C MET A 5 4.96 10.55 4.09
N THR A 6 6.04 11.33 4.19
CA THR A 6 7.04 11.46 3.11
C THR A 6 7.70 10.12 2.80
N PHE A 7 8.09 9.38 3.84
CA PHE A 7 8.71 8.06 3.66
C PHE A 7 7.74 7.04 3.04
N SER A 8 6.46 7.08 3.41
CA SER A 8 5.42 6.27 2.76
C SER A 8 5.30 6.59 1.27
N TYR A 9 5.31 7.86 0.87
CA TYR A 9 5.27 8.22 -0.55
C TYR A 9 6.49 7.72 -1.32
N VAL A 10 7.68 7.82 -0.75
CA VAL A 10 8.90 7.27 -1.37
C VAL A 10 8.75 5.77 -1.60
N LEU A 11 8.29 5.01 -0.60
CA LEU A 11 8.09 3.58 -0.75
C LEU A 11 6.97 3.23 -1.75
N ILE A 12 5.91 4.02 -1.84
CA ILE A 12 4.84 3.83 -2.84
C ILE A 12 5.42 4.03 -4.26
N VAL A 13 6.22 5.07 -4.47
CA VAL A 13 6.87 5.32 -5.77
C VAL A 13 7.83 4.18 -6.13
N LEU A 14 8.69 3.76 -5.18
CA LEU A 14 9.60 2.63 -5.38
C LEU A 14 8.84 1.33 -5.65
N SER A 15 7.70 1.11 -5.00
CA SER A 15 6.82 -0.04 -5.25
C SER A 15 6.24 -0.03 -6.67
N GLY A 16 5.84 1.14 -7.17
CA GLY A 16 5.36 1.29 -8.56
C GLY A 16 6.44 1.02 -9.60
N ILE A 17 7.65 1.53 -9.36
CA ILE A 17 8.82 1.23 -10.19
C ILE A 17 9.10 -0.28 -10.15
N GLY A 18 9.13 -0.87 -8.96
CA GLY A 18 9.35 -2.30 -8.76
C GLY A 18 8.33 -3.16 -9.48
N LEU A 19 7.04 -2.83 -9.38
CA LEU A 19 5.97 -3.54 -10.08
C LEU A 19 6.16 -3.48 -11.61
N THR A 20 6.58 -2.34 -12.13
CA THR A 20 6.91 -2.20 -13.56
C THR A 20 8.11 -3.06 -13.94
N LEU A 21 9.16 -3.10 -13.10
CA LEU A 21 10.36 -3.91 -13.33
C LEU A 21 10.05 -5.41 -13.34
N ILE A 22 9.19 -5.91 -12.44
CA ILE A 22 8.73 -7.31 -12.48
C ILE A 22 8.05 -7.61 -13.82
N GLY A 23 7.12 -6.78 -14.27
CA GLY A 23 6.45 -6.97 -15.55
C GLY A 23 7.42 -6.97 -16.73
N VAL A 24 8.32 -5.97 -16.79
CA VAL A 24 9.33 -5.88 -17.86
C VAL A 24 10.24 -7.10 -17.84
N ASN A 25 10.69 -7.54 -16.66
CA ASN A 25 11.57 -8.69 -16.53
C ASN A 25 10.89 -9.99 -16.95
N HIS A 26 9.61 -10.16 -16.60
CA HIS A 26 8.81 -11.32 -16.98
C HIS A 26 8.68 -11.47 -18.51
N TYR A 27 8.45 -10.35 -19.25
CA TYR A 27 8.24 -10.39 -20.70
C TYR A 27 9.51 -10.36 -21.53
N PHE A 28 10.60 -9.77 -21.02
CA PHE A 28 11.83 -9.54 -21.80
C PHE A 28 13.04 -10.29 -21.26
N ASP A 29 12.93 -11.03 -20.14
CA ASP A 29 14.02 -11.80 -19.53
C ASP A 29 15.32 -11.03 -19.33
N ILE A 30 15.24 -9.70 -19.07
CA ILE A 30 16.42 -8.82 -18.98
C ILE A 30 17.36 -9.26 -17.86
N TRP A 31 16.82 -9.70 -16.72
CA TRP A 31 17.56 -10.21 -15.57
C TRP A 31 17.28 -11.68 -15.30
N ALA A 32 17.14 -12.51 -16.33
CA ALA A 32 16.79 -13.93 -16.19
C ALA A 32 17.64 -14.68 -15.15
N ARG A 33 18.95 -14.39 -15.08
CA ARG A 33 19.88 -15.01 -14.11
C ARG A 33 19.57 -14.63 -12.65
N ASN A 34 19.01 -13.45 -12.41
CA ASN A 34 18.76 -12.88 -11.07
C ASN A 34 17.27 -12.63 -10.83
N HIS A 35 16.40 -13.27 -11.58
CA HIS A 35 14.94 -13.03 -11.56
C HIS A 35 14.37 -13.12 -10.15
N ILE A 36 14.59 -14.22 -9.45
CA ILE A 36 14.07 -14.45 -8.08
C ILE A 36 14.64 -13.43 -7.09
N THR A 37 15.90 -13.02 -7.23
CA THR A 37 16.50 -12.01 -6.35
C THR A 37 15.86 -10.65 -6.56
N LEU A 38 15.57 -10.29 -7.80
CA LEU A 38 14.86 -9.06 -8.14
C LEU A 38 13.47 -9.03 -7.51
N ASP A 39 12.69 -10.09 -7.70
CA ASP A 39 11.34 -10.24 -7.14
C ASP A 39 11.34 -10.16 -5.62
N LEU A 40 12.34 -10.79 -4.98
CA LEU A 40 12.47 -10.76 -3.52
C LEU A 40 12.73 -9.32 -3.01
N ILE A 41 13.67 -8.59 -3.63
CA ILE A 41 14.00 -7.22 -3.24
C ILE A 41 12.78 -6.31 -3.43
N ILE A 42 12.11 -6.41 -4.58
CA ILE A 42 10.92 -5.62 -4.87
C ILE A 42 9.79 -5.97 -3.89
N SER A 43 9.63 -7.24 -3.55
CA SER A 43 8.62 -7.69 -2.58
C SER A 43 8.84 -7.10 -1.19
N ILE A 44 10.09 -7.05 -0.72
CA ILE A 44 10.41 -6.45 0.57
C ILE A 44 10.04 -4.96 0.58
N ILE A 45 10.42 -4.21 -0.47
CA ILE A 45 10.11 -2.79 -0.60
C ILE A 45 8.59 -2.57 -0.65
N PHE A 46 7.89 -3.37 -1.45
CA PHE A 46 6.45 -3.28 -1.62
C PHE A 46 5.69 -3.55 -0.31
N ILE A 47 5.99 -4.66 0.36
CA ILE A 47 5.35 -5.04 1.62
C ILE A 47 5.68 -4.01 2.71
N ALA A 48 6.93 -3.55 2.80
CA ALA A 48 7.32 -2.51 3.74
C ALA A 48 6.51 -1.22 3.50
N GLY A 49 6.32 -0.80 2.24
CA GLY A 49 5.52 0.37 1.89
C GLY A 49 4.05 0.25 2.34
N GLN A 50 3.39 -0.86 2.01
CA GLN A 50 2.01 -1.09 2.40
C GLN A 50 1.85 -1.21 3.92
N THR A 51 2.79 -1.87 4.58
CA THR A 51 2.82 -2.01 6.04
C THR A 51 2.98 -0.65 6.71
N LEU A 52 3.88 0.20 6.22
CA LEU A 52 4.11 1.53 6.79
C LEU A 52 2.87 2.42 6.67
N VAL A 53 2.17 2.38 5.53
CA VAL A 53 0.88 3.07 5.36
C VAL A 53 -0.13 2.61 6.40
N MET A 54 -0.27 1.30 6.60
CA MET A 54 -1.21 0.76 7.60
C MET A 54 -0.85 1.20 9.02
N PHE A 55 0.44 1.13 9.40
CA PHE A 55 0.91 1.57 10.71
C PHE A 55 0.69 3.07 10.93
N PHE A 56 0.90 3.90 9.92
CA PHE A 56 0.61 5.32 10.00
C PHE A 56 -0.84 5.58 10.41
N PHE A 57 -1.79 4.93 9.75
CA PHE A 57 -3.22 5.13 10.06
C PHE A 57 -3.64 4.48 11.38
N VAL A 58 -3.01 3.37 11.80
CA VAL A 58 -3.23 2.81 13.14
C VAL A 58 -2.77 3.80 14.20
N GLY A 59 -1.52 4.28 14.11
CA GLY A 59 -0.92 5.21 15.09
C GLY A 59 -1.66 6.54 15.15
N THR A 60 -1.97 7.14 14.00
CA THR A 60 -2.75 8.39 13.97
C THR A 60 -4.13 8.20 14.60
N GLY A 61 -4.79 7.06 14.39
CA GLY A 61 -6.08 6.82 15.00
C GLY A 61 -6.04 6.61 16.52
N VAL A 62 -4.93 6.04 17.04
CA VAL A 62 -4.71 5.95 18.50
C VAL A 62 -4.48 7.35 19.08
N ASN A 63 -3.61 8.15 18.45
CA ASN A 63 -3.35 9.53 18.90
C ASN A 63 -4.61 10.40 18.88
N VAL A 64 -5.47 10.29 17.85
CA VAL A 64 -6.74 10.99 17.78
C VAL A 64 -7.65 10.60 18.95
N ARG A 65 -7.73 9.29 19.23
CA ARG A 65 -8.55 8.80 20.34
C ARG A 65 -8.06 9.31 21.71
N GLU A 66 -6.78 9.19 21.99
CA GLU A 66 -6.16 9.64 23.25
C GLU A 66 -6.34 11.15 23.45
N TYR A 67 -6.21 11.94 22.38
CA TYR A 67 -6.44 13.38 22.43
C TYR A 67 -7.90 13.71 22.78
N LEU A 68 -8.87 13.04 22.17
CA LEU A 68 -10.30 13.27 22.43
C LEU A 68 -10.71 12.79 23.84
N GLU A 69 -10.08 11.75 24.39
CA GLU A 69 -10.30 11.33 25.77
C GLU A 69 -9.85 12.42 26.77
N SER A 70 -8.82 13.20 26.42
CA SER A 70 -8.37 14.36 27.23
C SER A 70 -9.12 15.66 26.97
N HIS A 71 -9.92 15.74 25.89
CA HIS A 71 -10.69 16.93 25.47
C HIS A 71 -12.13 16.56 25.12
N PRO A 72 -12.97 16.19 26.13
CA PRO A 72 -14.33 15.71 25.89
C PRO A 72 -15.25 16.73 25.20
N GLU A 73 -14.91 18.03 25.28
CA GLU A 73 -15.63 19.13 24.64
C GLU A 73 -15.64 19.07 23.12
N LEU A 74 -14.68 18.37 22.49
CA LEU A 74 -14.59 18.22 21.02
C LEU A 74 -15.54 17.15 20.48
N GLY A 75 -16.10 16.31 21.36
CA GLY A 75 -17.02 15.25 20.98
C GLY A 75 -16.37 14.16 20.10
N ASP A 76 -17.17 13.17 19.69
CA ASP A 76 -16.69 11.99 18.96
C ASP A 76 -16.62 12.16 17.42
N SER A 77 -16.91 13.35 16.90
CA SER A 77 -17.06 13.56 15.46
C SER A 77 -15.76 13.28 14.69
N LEU A 78 -14.62 13.74 15.21
CA LEU A 78 -13.30 13.55 14.59
C LEU A 78 -12.85 12.08 14.61
N TYR A 79 -13.17 11.35 15.69
CA TYR A 79 -12.90 9.92 15.75
C TYR A 79 -13.72 9.12 14.73
N LYS A 80 -15.00 9.47 14.55
CA LYS A 80 -15.85 8.85 13.52
C LYS A 80 -15.33 9.09 12.11
N GLN A 81 -14.83 10.31 11.83
CA GLN A 81 -14.19 10.64 10.55
C GLN A 81 -12.91 9.80 10.34
N MET A 82 -12.03 9.69 11.34
CA MET A 82 -10.83 8.86 11.27
C MET A 82 -11.19 7.39 11.03
N PHE A 83 -12.23 6.88 11.68
CA PHE A 83 -12.69 5.52 11.47
C PHE A 83 -13.23 5.29 10.04
N ALA A 84 -13.95 6.27 9.48
CA ALA A 84 -14.42 6.23 8.09
C ALA A 84 -13.26 6.18 7.09
N ILE A 85 -12.18 6.95 7.33
CA ILE A 85 -10.95 6.90 6.52
C ILE A 85 -10.36 5.49 6.54
N LYS A 86 -10.19 4.88 7.72
CA LYS A 86 -9.64 3.52 7.86
C LYS A 86 -10.49 2.49 7.13
N ARG A 87 -11.82 2.57 7.26
CA ARG A 87 -12.76 1.66 6.59
C ARG A 87 -12.65 1.73 5.06
N LYS A 88 -12.35 2.91 4.51
CA LYS A 88 -12.17 3.12 3.06
C LYS A 88 -10.79 2.65 2.58
N LEU A 89 -9.76 2.84 3.40
CA LEU A 89 -8.35 2.60 3.06
C LEU A 89 -7.97 1.11 3.14
N TYR A 90 -8.38 0.41 4.19
CA TYR A 90 -7.85 -0.92 4.50
C TYR A 90 -8.20 -1.99 3.47
N PRO A 91 -9.46 -2.12 2.99
CA PRO A 91 -9.79 -3.18 2.04
C PRO A 91 -8.98 -3.13 0.74
N PRO A 92 -8.85 -1.99 0.03
CA PRO A 92 -8.06 -1.95 -1.20
C PRO A 92 -6.56 -2.14 -0.96
N THR A 93 -6.02 -1.66 0.19
CA THR A 93 -4.61 -1.85 0.54
C THR A 93 -4.30 -3.33 0.83
N MET A 94 -5.17 -4.02 1.57
CA MET A 94 -5.03 -5.45 1.84
C MET A 94 -5.18 -6.27 0.55
N MET A 95 -6.18 -5.95 -0.29
CA MET A 95 -6.38 -6.65 -1.56
C MET A 95 -5.17 -6.49 -2.48
N LEU A 96 -4.63 -5.28 -2.57
CA LEU A 96 -3.41 -5.01 -3.33
C LEU A 96 -2.25 -5.88 -2.84
N THR A 97 -2.02 -5.95 -1.53
CA THR A 97 -0.92 -6.74 -0.94
C THR A 97 -1.09 -8.23 -1.25
N MET A 98 -2.32 -8.76 -1.12
CA MET A 98 -2.62 -10.16 -1.42
C MET A 98 -2.41 -10.49 -2.90
N LEU A 99 -2.89 -9.63 -3.80
CA LEU A 99 -2.70 -9.80 -5.25
C LEU A 99 -1.23 -9.75 -5.64
N PHE A 100 -0.47 -8.83 -5.06
CA PHE A 100 0.97 -8.71 -5.29
C PHE A 100 1.71 -9.97 -4.85
N ILE A 101 1.45 -10.47 -3.64
CA ILE A 101 2.07 -11.73 -3.14
C ILE A 101 1.71 -12.90 -4.05
N ALA A 102 0.43 -13.05 -4.42
CA ALA A 102 0.01 -14.13 -5.31
C ALA A 102 0.69 -14.03 -6.69
N MET A 103 0.82 -12.83 -7.24
CA MET A 103 1.51 -12.57 -8.51
C MET A 103 2.98 -13.01 -8.44
N VAL A 104 3.73 -12.58 -7.41
CA VAL A 104 5.15 -12.91 -7.25
C VAL A 104 5.35 -14.42 -7.05
N ILE A 105 4.46 -15.10 -6.32
CA ILE A 105 4.53 -16.56 -6.17
C ILE A 105 4.34 -17.25 -7.51
N VAL A 106 3.36 -16.83 -8.31
CA VAL A 106 3.10 -17.41 -9.64
C VAL A 106 4.28 -17.16 -10.56
N ASP A 107 4.85 -15.95 -10.55
CA ASP A 107 6.03 -15.59 -11.33
C ASP A 107 7.24 -16.46 -10.94
N GLY A 108 7.54 -16.58 -9.66
CA GLY A 108 8.63 -17.42 -9.15
C GLY A 108 8.47 -18.90 -9.51
N VAL A 109 7.26 -19.46 -9.42
CA VAL A 109 6.98 -20.85 -9.79
C VAL A 109 7.19 -21.06 -11.28
N PHE A 110 6.79 -20.12 -12.12
CA PHE A 110 7.00 -20.17 -13.56
C PHE A 110 8.50 -20.23 -13.92
N PHE A 111 9.33 -19.38 -13.30
CA PHE A 111 10.76 -19.32 -13.58
C PHE A 111 11.57 -20.50 -13.01
N ILE A 112 11.21 -21.02 -11.85
CA ILE A 112 11.91 -22.19 -11.26
C ILE A 112 11.66 -23.46 -12.08
N LYS A 113 10.69 -23.45 -13.06
CA LYS A 113 10.31 -24.62 -13.85
C LYS A 113 10.17 -25.86 -12.98
N LEU A 114 9.40 -25.73 -11.90
CA LEU A 114 9.04 -26.89 -11.09
C LEU A 114 8.31 -27.87 -12.00
N ASN A 115 9.02 -28.91 -12.39
CA ASN A 115 8.59 -29.97 -13.31
C ASN A 115 7.60 -30.92 -12.61
N THR A 116 6.58 -30.32 -12.00
CA THR A 116 5.46 -31.04 -11.42
C THR A 116 4.35 -31.07 -12.45
N SER A 117 3.67 -32.19 -12.57
CA SER A 117 2.57 -32.53 -13.50
C SER A 117 1.31 -31.64 -13.38
N GLY A 118 1.50 -30.33 -13.25
CA GLY A 118 0.50 -29.30 -13.08
C GLY A 118 1.17 -27.93 -13.25
N SER A 119 1.71 -27.69 -14.46
CA SER A 119 2.28 -26.35 -14.75
C SER A 119 1.20 -25.29 -14.58
N ILE A 120 1.45 -24.35 -13.66
CA ILE A 120 0.64 -23.13 -13.57
C ILE A 120 0.74 -22.45 -14.94
N SER A 121 -0.40 -22.21 -15.58
CA SER A 121 -0.44 -21.57 -16.89
C SER A 121 0.07 -20.13 -16.75
N GLU A 122 0.90 -19.66 -17.67
CA GLU A 122 1.39 -18.28 -17.80
C GLU A 122 0.25 -17.24 -17.77
N TRP A 123 -0.95 -17.61 -18.21
CA TRP A 123 -2.15 -16.78 -18.13
C TRP A 123 -2.48 -16.30 -16.72
N TRP A 124 -2.15 -17.08 -15.68
CA TRP A 124 -2.38 -16.66 -14.30
C TRP A 124 -1.50 -15.48 -13.90
N PHE A 125 -0.26 -15.43 -14.39
CA PHE A 125 0.60 -14.27 -14.17
C PHE A 125 -0.02 -13.02 -14.80
N HIS A 126 -0.45 -13.10 -16.07
CA HIS A 126 -1.03 -11.94 -16.77
C HIS A 126 -2.26 -11.39 -16.06
N ILE A 127 -3.18 -12.28 -15.64
CA ILE A 127 -4.39 -11.87 -14.91
C ILE A 127 -4.01 -11.21 -13.57
N LEU A 128 -3.15 -11.84 -12.79
CA LEU A 128 -2.72 -11.32 -11.49
C LEU A 128 -1.95 -10.01 -11.62
N TYR A 129 -1.09 -9.88 -12.63
CA TYR A 129 -0.33 -8.67 -12.91
C TYR A 129 -1.27 -7.50 -13.24
N LEU A 130 -2.21 -7.68 -14.15
CA LEU A 130 -3.19 -6.64 -14.50
C LEU A 130 -4.06 -6.24 -13.30
N LEU A 131 -4.53 -7.20 -12.52
CA LEU A 131 -5.27 -6.92 -11.29
C LEU A 131 -4.43 -6.18 -10.27
N THR A 132 -3.16 -6.57 -10.09
CA THR A 132 -2.23 -5.91 -9.16
C THR A 132 -1.97 -4.46 -9.59
N VAL A 133 -1.73 -4.21 -10.88
CA VAL A 133 -1.56 -2.85 -11.42
C VAL A 133 -2.82 -2.01 -11.20
N TYR A 134 -4.00 -2.54 -11.50
CA TYR A 134 -5.26 -1.85 -11.26
C TYR A 134 -5.45 -1.48 -9.78
N TYR A 135 -5.26 -2.45 -8.88
CA TYR A 135 -5.39 -2.22 -7.45
C TYR A 135 -4.30 -1.32 -6.90
N PHE A 136 -3.10 -1.32 -7.48
CA PHE A 136 -2.03 -0.41 -7.12
C PHE A 136 -2.44 1.06 -7.33
N TYR A 137 -2.94 1.41 -8.52
CA TYR A 137 -3.43 2.75 -8.79
C TYR A 137 -4.61 3.12 -7.91
N LYS A 138 -5.57 2.22 -7.74
CA LYS A 138 -6.75 2.44 -6.88
C LYS A 138 -6.36 2.65 -5.42
N ALA A 139 -5.52 1.79 -4.86
CA ALA A 139 -5.06 1.91 -3.48
C ALA A 139 -4.24 3.18 -3.27
N THR A 140 -3.30 3.50 -4.18
CA THR A 140 -2.48 4.72 -4.11
C THR A 140 -3.33 5.98 -4.12
N ALA A 141 -4.35 6.07 -4.96
CA ALA A 141 -5.29 7.20 -4.98
C ALA A 141 -6.04 7.36 -3.66
N ILE A 142 -6.52 6.24 -3.09
CA ILE A 142 -7.20 6.23 -1.79
C ILE A 142 -6.23 6.58 -0.66
N GLN A 143 -5.01 6.05 -0.67
CA GLN A 143 -3.96 6.36 0.30
C GLN A 143 -3.65 7.86 0.29
N HIS A 144 -3.48 8.46 -0.90
CA HIS A 144 -3.22 9.89 -1.04
C HIS A 144 -4.33 10.74 -0.44
N THR A 145 -5.59 10.45 -0.77
CA THR A 145 -6.75 11.16 -0.21
C THR A 145 -6.81 10.98 1.31
N SER A 146 -6.60 9.75 1.79
CA SER A 146 -6.63 9.43 3.21
C SER A 146 -5.53 10.14 4.01
N PHE A 147 -4.33 10.32 3.45
CA PHE A 147 -3.27 11.12 4.07
C PHE A 147 -3.69 12.58 4.23
N LYS A 148 -4.32 13.18 3.21
CA LYS A 148 -4.84 14.55 3.27
C LYS A 148 -5.90 14.69 4.36
N ASP A 149 -6.92 13.83 4.32
CA ASP A 149 -8.04 13.86 5.27
C ASP A 149 -7.55 13.64 6.72
N SER A 150 -6.60 12.72 6.93
CA SER A 150 -5.99 12.46 8.24
C SER A 150 -5.19 13.65 8.75
N THR A 151 -4.48 14.36 7.86
CA THR A 151 -3.73 15.58 8.22
C THR A 151 -4.68 16.70 8.62
N GLU A 152 -5.79 16.86 7.91
CA GLU A 152 -6.81 17.86 8.23
C GLU A 152 -7.45 17.61 9.62
N ILE A 153 -7.77 16.36 9.94
CA ILE A 153 -8.26 15.98 11.27
C ILE A 153 -7.27 16.41 12.37
N VAL A 154 -5.99 16.10 12.20
CA VAL A 154 -4.96 16.45 13.18
C VAL A 154 -4.78 17.96 13.31
N LEU A 155 -4.83 18.71 12.20
CA LEU A 155 -4.76 20.18 12.24
C LEU A 155 -5.97 20.78 12.95
N THR A 156 -7.16 20.24 12.72
CA THR A 156 -8.39 20.68 13.41
C THR A 156 -8.29 20.45 14.91
N MET A 157 -7.78 19.29 15.33
CA MET A 157 -7.56 18.98 16.76
C MET A 157 -6.60 19.95 17.44
N THR A 158 -5.52 20.32 16.76
CA THR A 158 -4.48 21.20 17.34
C THR A 158 -4.79 22.69 17.25
N GLY A 159 -6.00 23.06 16.80
CA GLY A 159 -6.41 24.47 16.63
C GLY A 159 -5.60 25.23 15.56
N THR A 160 -4.78 24.52 14.79
CA THR A 160 -3.95 25.07 13.70
C THR A 160 -4.69 25.00 12.35
N SER A 161 -5.98 24.76 12.36
CA SER A 161 -6.80 24.80 11.16
C SER A 161 -6.68 26.19 10.55
N ARG A 162 -5.90 26.30 9.49
CA ARG A 162 -5.88 27.50 8.67
C ARG A 162 -7.29 27.67 8.14
N GLU A 163 -7.95 28.75 8.53
CA GLU A 163 -9.08 29.27 7.77
C GLU A 163 -8.59 29.43 6.33
N VAL A 164 -8.95 28.46 5.49
CA VAL A 164 -8.77 28.59 4.05
C VAL A 164 -9.79 29.61 3.63
N LYS A 165 -9.34 30.86 3.48
CA LYS A 165 -10.08 31.92 2.79
C LYS A 165 -10.27 31.54 1.33
#